data_2babdfb84be4a82237563831f1992e67
#
_entry.id   2babdfb84be4a82237563831f1992e67
#
_cell.length_a   1.000
_cell.length_b   1.000
_cell.length_c   1.000
_cell.angle_alpha   90.00
_cell.angle_beta   90.00
_cell.angle_gamma   90.00
#
_symmetry.space_group_name_H-M   'P 1'
#
loop_
_entity.id
_entity.type
_entity.pdbx_description
1 polymer ?
#
loop_
_entity_poly.entity_id
_entity_poly.type
_entity_poly.pdbx_seq_one_letter_code
_entity_poly.pdbx_strand_id
1 'polypeptide(L)'
;MSQEPKNKEEGFMYKFASFIVDKRNLIFLIVAIGLVFSVFSRSWVQVENQLSAYLPKESETYKGLHLMEDEFTTFGTAKLMLVNVSYDEAQAVSEQIADIDGVQSVSFDDTRDHYTNASALYDITFDYSEDDDRCETVMNDIESALDGYDMYVSATFGDTASKTLAQEIGVIVIIVAIVVVSVLVLTSQTYAEVPVLLLTFIAAAVLNMGSNFLLGTISFVSNSVTIVLQLALSVDYAIILCNRYKEEHEKLPIREAVIVALSKAVPEICGSSLTTIGGLVAMLFMEFRLGFDLGICLIKSIFFSLFAVFFLMPGLLMLFGKKIDATRHKNFVPKIPFVGRFAYATKKIIPPIFLAVIIVAMLFANNCPYVYGFSYLKTTKQSAQQIADNMIDTTFGSSNMVAVVVPAGDYASEKKLLDELGTYDEVDSTLGLSNVEAMGGYMLTDAVTP
;
A
#
# COMPACT_ATOMS: atom_id res chain seq x y z
N MET A 1 -43.05 -13.88 48.19
CA MET A 1 -43.42 -14.26 46.82
C MET A 1 -42.39 -13.62 45.91
N SER A 2 -41.31 -14.37 45.62
CA SER A 2 -40.24 -13.98 44.73
C SER A 2 -40.75 -14.10 43.29
N GLN A 3 -40.87 -13.00 42.60
CA GLN A 3 -41.07 -13.01 41.15
C GLN A 3 -39.79 -13.47 40.49
N GLU A 4 -39.80 -14.68 39.95
CA GLU A 4 -38.82 -15.14 38.99
C GLU A 4 -38.75 -14.16 37.79
N PRO A 5 -37.56 -13.81 37.28
CA PRO A 5 -37.47 -12.99 36.10
C PRO A 5 -37.90 -13.80 34.87
N LYS A 6 -39.11 -13.49 34.38
CA LYS A 6 -39.66 -14.04 33.14
C LYS A 6 -38.72 -13.81 31.95
N ASN A 7 -38.30 -14.92 31.36
CA ASN A 7 -37.94 -15.15 29.94
C ASN A 7 -37.77 -13.91 29.05
N LYS A 8 -36.55 -13.34 29.06
CA LYS A 8 -36.04 -12.47 28.01
C LYS A 8 -35.18 -13.24 26.98
N GLU A 9 -35.18 -14.57 27.03
CA GLU A 9 -34.19 -15.44 26.40
C GLU A 9 -34.57 -15.98 25.01
N GLU A 10 -35.70 -15.60 24.43
CA GLU A 10 -36.14 -16.12 23.13
C GLU A 10 -35.95 -15.16 21.95
N GLY A 11 -35.13 -14.13 22.09
CA GLY A 11 -34.82 -13.20 20.98
C GLY A 11 -34.07 -13.89 19.86
N PHE A 12 -34.26 -13.41 18.63
CA PHE A 12 -33.54 -13.89 17.42
C PHE A 12 -32.02 -13.97 17.64
N MET A 13 -31.42 -12.97 18.29
CA MET A 13 -29.98 -12.93 18.56
C MET A 13 -29.50 -14.03 19.51
N TYR A 14 -30.34 -14.43 20.51
CA TYR A 14 -30.00 -15.53 21.39
C TYR A 14 -30.02 -16.88 20.64
N LYS A 15 -31.05 -17.11 19.82
CA LYS A 15 -31.12 -18.32 18.96
C LYS A 15 -29.97 -18.41 17.99
N PHE A 16 -29.59 -17.30 17.37
CA PHE A 16 -28.42 -17.19 16.48
C PHE A 16 -27.11 -17.51 17.22
N ALA A 17 -26.91 -16.92 18.39
CA ALA A 17 -25.73 -17.17 19.22
C ALA A 17 -25.66 -18.64 19.70
N SER A 18 -26.79 -19.22 20.13
CA SER A 18 -26.87 -20.63 20.51
C SER A 18 -26.54 -21.56 19.36
N PHE A 19 -27.06 -21.29 18.15
CA PHE A 19 -26.71 -22.04 16.94
C PHE A 19 -25.21 -22.05 16.66
N ILE A 20 -24.55 -20.89 16.74
CA ILE A 20 -23.10 -20.77 16.51
C ILE A 20 -22.34 -21.60 17.55
N VAL A 21 -22.66 -21.46 18.82
CA VAL A 21 -21.99 -22.16 19.91
C VAL A 21 -22.18 -23.67 19.82
N ASP A 22 -23.39 -24.13 19.48
CA ASP A 22 -23.69 -25.56 19.36
C ASP A 22 -23.03 -26.19 18.10
N LYS A 23 -22.90 -25.44 17.01
CA LYS A 23 -22.29 -25.91 15.79
C LYS A 23 -20.79 -25.56 15.67
N ARG A 24 -20.14 -25.16 16.78
CA ARG A 24 -18.73 -24.72 16.79
C ARG A 24 -17.76 -25.69 16.09
N ASN A 25 -17.95 -27.00 16.24
CA ASN A 25 -17.07 -27.99 15.62
C ASN A 25 -17.17 -27.96 14.09
N LEU A 26 -18.39 -27.78 13.55
CA LEU A 26 -18.62 -27.60 12.13
C LEU A 26 -17.99 -26.29 11.63
N ILE A 27 -18.13 -25.22 12.42
CA ILE A 27 -17.54 -23.92 12.11
C ILE A 27 -16.00 -24.01 12.11
N PHE A 28 -15.39 -24.67 13.08
CA PHE A 28 -13.95 -24.92 13.10
C PHE A 28 -13.49 -25.69 11.84
N LEU A 29 -14.26 -26.70 11.43
CA LEU A 29 -13.93 -27.45 10.20
C LEU A 29 -14.01 -26.55 8.95
N ILE A 30 -15.08 -25.76 8.83
CA ILE A 30 -15.24 -24.82 7.69
C ILE A 30 -14.11 -23.79 7.67
N VAL A 31 -13.79 -23.19 8.83
CA VAL A 31 -12.71 -22.22 8.93
C VAL A 31 -11.36 -22.88 8.63
N ALA A 32 -11.09 -24.07 9.13
CA ALA A 32 -9.85 -24.79 8.84
C ALA A 32 -9.68 -25.08 7.33
N ILE A 33 -10.75 -25.54 6.67
CA ILE A 33 -10.75 -25.75 5.21
C ILE A 33 -10.52 -24.40 4.50
N GLY A 34 -11.22 -23.33 4.91
CA GLY A 34 -11.05 -21.98 4.39
C GLY A 34 -9.62 -21.45 4.56
N LEU A 35 -8.99 -21.69 5.71
CA LEU A 35 -7.61 -21.30 5.97
C LEU A 35 -6.62 -22.04 5.05
N VAL A 36 -6.78 -23.37 4.91
CA VAL A 36 -5.95 -24.16 3.99
C VAL A 36 -6.11 -23.64 2.57
N PHE A 37 -7.35 -23.46 2.10
CA PHE A 37 -7.62 -22.90 0.79
C PHE A 37 -6.97 -21.51 0.61
N SER A 38 -7.10 -20.66 1.62
CA SER A 38 -6.57 -19.27 1.60
C SER A 38 -5.04 -19.21 1.49
N VAL A 39 -4.34 -20.19 2.07
CA VAL A 39 -2.87 -20.28 1.95
C VAL A 39 -2.44 -20.51 0.50
N PHE A 40 -3.19 -21.35 -0.24
CA PHE A 40 -2.90 -21.62 -1.65
C PHE A 40 -3.41 -20.48 -2.56
N SER A 41 -4.61 -19.97 -2.33
CA SER A 41 -5.25 -18.98 -3.21
C SER A 41 -4.66 -17.59 -3.11
N ARG A 42 -3.88 -17.27 -2.06
CA ARG A 42 -3.23 -15.96 -1.91
C ARG A 42 -2.28 -15.59 -3.07
N SER A 43 -1.72 -16.58 -3.75
CA SER A 43 -0.81 -16.38 -4.90
C SER A 43 -1.55 -16.22 -6.23
N TRP A 44 -2.88 -16.36 -6.26
CA TRP A 44 -3.68 -16.25 -7.48
C TRP A 44 -4.09 -14.81 -7.80
N VAL A 45 -3.92 -13.89 -6.88
CA VAL A 45 -4.20 -12.46 -7.10
C VAL A 45 -3.06 -11.86 -7.91
N GLN A 46 -3.41 -11.03 -8.88
CA GLN A 46 -2.45 -10.18 -9.58
C GLN A 46 -2.28 -8.88 -8.81
N VAL A 47 -1.04 -8.45 -8.65
CA VAL A 47 -0.72 -7.19 -7.97
C VAL A 47 -0.20 -6.21 -9.00
N GLU A 48 -0.93 -5.10 -9.15
CA GLU A 48 -0.53 -3.99 -10.01
C GLU A 48 0.43 -3.07 -9.25
N ASN A 49 1.60 -2.88 -9.82
CA ASN A 49 2.68 -2.12 -9.20
C ASN A 49 2.74 -0.67 -9.69
N GLN A 50 2.14 -0.39 -10.84
CA GLN A 50 2.13 0.96 -11.41
C GLN A 50 0.93 1.76 -10.90
N LEU A 51 1.20 2.92 -10.29
CA LEU A 51 0.14 3.83 -9.84
C LEU A 51 -0.59 4.51 -11.00
N SER A 52 0.07 4.62 -12.16
CA SER A 52 -0.51 5.13 -13.41
C SER A 52 -1.73 4.34 -13.88
N ALA A 53 -1.78 3.03 -13.64
CA ALA A 53 -2.92 2.16 -13.95
C ALA A 53 -4.21 2.55 -13.19
N TYR A 54 -4.09 3.31 -12.11
CA TYR A 54 -5.21 3.77 -11.28
C TYR A 54 -5.67 5.20 -11.59
N LEU A 55 -5.07 5.86 -12.59
CA LEU A 55 -5.50 7.19 -13.02
C LEU A 55 -6.94 7.17 -13.56
N PRO A 56 -7.70 8.29 -13.43
CA PRO A 56 -9.00 8.41 -14.08
C PRO A 56 -8.88 8.28 -15.60
N LYS A 57 -9.74 7.50 -16.22
CA LYS A 57 -9.71 7.24 -17.68
C LYS A 57 -9.90 8.51 -18.51
N GLU A 58 -10.58 9.51 -17.96
CA GLU A 58 -10.82 10.80 -18.59
C GLU A 58 -9.63 11.75 -18.49
N SER A 59 -8.64 11.47 -17.65
CA SER A 59 -7.46 12.32 -17.48
C SER A 59 -6.60 12.31 -18.74
N GLU A 60 -6.04 13.47 -19.09
CA GLU A 60 -5.15 13.60 -20.24
C GLU A 60 -3.89 12.72 -20.07
N THR A 61 -3.37 12.59 -18.85
CA THR A 61 -2.23 11.72 -18.54
C THR A 61 -2.56 10.25 -18.84
N TYR A 62 -3.75 9.74 -18.44
CA TYR A 62 -4.15 8.37 -18.75
C TYR A 62 -4.23 8.14 -20.26
N LYS A 63 -4.87 9.06 -20.99
CA LYS A 63 -4.99 8.98 -22.44
C LYS A 63 -3.62 9.06 -23.14
N GLY A 64 -2.76 9.97 -22.66
CA GLY A 64 -1.41 10.12 -23.19
C GLY A 64 -0.55 8.88 -23.01
N LEU A 65 -0.55 8.28 -21.79
CA LEU A 65 0.17 7.04 -21.51
C LEU A 65 -0.31 5.89 -22.40
N HIS A 66 -1.63 5.69 -22.52
CA HIS A 66 -2.17 4.61 -23.36
C HIS A 66 -1.89 4.83 -24.85
N LEU A 67 -1.94 6.09 -25.32
CA LEU A 67 -1.56 6.40 -26.68
C LEU A 67 -0.05 6.12 -26.92
N MET A 68 0.80 6.41 -25.94
CA MET A 68 2.22 6.06 -26.00
C MET A 68 2.43 4.55 -26.04
N GLU A 69 1.73 3.78 -25.19
CA GLU A 69 1.80 2.31 -25.18
C GLU A 69 1.28 1.68 -26.48
N ASP A 70 0.21 2.24 -27.08
CA ASP A 70 -0.41 1.70 -28.30
C ASP A 70 0.40 2.03 -29.57
N GLU A 71 0.99 3.24 -29.66
CA GLU A 71 1.62 3.74 -30.88
C GLU A 71 3.16 3.67 -30.84
N PHE A 72 3.77 3.57 -29.66
CA PHE A 72 5.22 3.55 -29.49
C PHE A 72 5.66 2.35 -28.67
N THR A 73 6.82 1.82 -28.98
CA THR A 73 7.48 0.84 -28.12
C THR A 73 8.23 1.59 -27.01
N THR A 74 7.76 1.49 -25.78
CA THR A 74 8.45 2.03 -24.61
C THR A 74 9.49 1.04 -24.14
N PHE A 75 10.74 1.30 -24.48
CA PHE A 75 11.88 0.49 -24.02
C PHE A 75 12.23 0.81 -22.58
N GLY A 76 12.74 -0.17 -21.85
CA GLY A 76 13.35 0.05 -20.55
C GLY A 76 14.58 0.95 -20.69
N THR A 77 14.73 1.91 -19.77
CA THR A 77 15.91 2.80 -19.74
C THR A 77 16.52 2.83 -18.35
N ALA A 78 17.82 3.05 -18.28
CA ALA A 78 18.54 3.25 -17.03
C ALA A 78 19.60 4.33 -17.19
N LYS A 79 19.84 5.08 -16.12
CA LYS A 79 20.97 5.98 -15.94
C LYS A 79 21.99 5.32 -15.03
N LEU A 80 23.19 5.12 -15.52
CA LEU A 80 24.32 4.60 -14.77
C LEU A 80 25.37 5.68 -14.61
N MET A 81 25.66 6.07 -13.39
CA MET A 81 26.73 7.01 -13.08
C MET A 81 27.93 6.27 -12.48
N LEU A 82 29.10 6.48 -13.02
CA LEU A 82 30.38 6.07 -12.45
C LEU A 82 31.12 7.28 -11.88
N VAL A 83 31.80 7.09 -10.75
CA VAL A 83 32.56 8.13 -10.05
C VAL A 83 34.05 7.78 -10.06
N ASN A 84 34.90 8.81 -10.08
CA ASN A 84 36.36 8.68 -10.11
C ASN A 84 36.88 7.91 -11.31
N VAL A 85 36.33 8.16 -12.51
CA VAL A 85 36.76 7.57 -13.76
C VAL A 85 37.34 8.65 -14.69
N SER A 86 38.39 8.32 -15.41
CA SER A 86 38.90 9.18 -16.48
C SER A 86 37.99 9.10 -17.72
N TYR A 87 38.05 10.11 -18.60
CA TYR A 87 37.23 10.12 -19.81
C TYR A 87 37.50 8.90 -20.71
N ASP A 88 38.80 8.54 -20.88
CA ASP A 88 39.20 7.39 -21.71
C ASP A 88 38.68 6.06 -21.16
N GLU A 89 38.71 5.90 -19.82
CA GLU A 89 38.09 4.75 -19.15
C GLU A 89 36.56 4.76 -19.30
N ALA A 90 35.93 5.92 -19.13
CA ALA A 90 34.47 6.07 -19.28
C ALA A 90 34.04 5.70 -20.71
N GLN A 91 34.81 6.09 -21.73
CA GLN A 91 34.51 5.70 -23.11
C GLN A 91 34.65 4.20 -23.32
N ALA A 92 35.70 3.57 -22.76
CA ALA A 92 35.87 2.12 -22.85
C ALA A 92 34.74 1.37 -22.14
N VAL A 93 34.24 1.88 -21.00
CA VAL A 93 33.08 1.32 -20.30
C VAL A 93 31.81 1.47 -21.13
N SER A 94 31.59 2.59 -21.82
CA SER A 94 30.46 2.77 -22.73
C SER A 94 30.43 1.70 -23.82
N GLU A 95 31.57 1.39 -24.43
CA GLU A 95 31.70 0.32 -25.42
C GLU A 95 31.44 -1.07 -24.79
N GLN A 96 31.96 -1.29 -23.59
CA GLN A 96 31.74 -2.55 -22.86
C GLN A 96 30.25 -2.78 -22.52
N ILE A 97 29.52 -1.72 -22.10
CA ILE A 97 28.06 -1.81 -21.82
C ILE A 97 27.31 -2.08 -23.13
N ALA A 98 27.69 -1.40 -24.23
CA ALA A 98 27.00 -1.57 -25.51
C ALA A 98 27.15 -3.00 -26.10
N ASP A 99 28.22 -3.72 -25.75
CA ASP A 99 28.46 -5.11 -26.18
C ASP A 99 27.66 -6.15 -25.37
N ILE A 100 26.96 -5.75 -24.32
CA ILE A 100 26.16 -6.68 -23.50
C ILE A 100 24.85 -7.02 -24.21
N ASP A 101 24.55 -8.31 -24.33
CA ASP A 101 23.31 -8.80 -24.96
C ASP A 101 22.07 -8.27 -24.24
N GLY A 102 21.15 -7.65 -24.98
CA GLY A 102 19.95 -7.02 -24.46
C GLY A 102 20.08 -5.51 -24.22
N VAL A 103 21.24 -4.90 -24.51
CA VAL A 103 21.43 -3.46 -24.56
C VAL A 103 21.23 -2.98 -26.00
N GLN A 104 20.26 -2.11 -26.24
CA GLN A 104 19.97 -1.54 -27.54
C GLN A 104 20.93 -0.39 -27.89
N SER A 105 21.15 0.51 -26.94
CA SER A 105 22.04 1.65 -27.11
C SER A 105 22.53 2.21 -25.79
N VAL A 106 23.72 2.81 -25.84
CA VAL A 106 24.32 3.58 -24.74
C VAL A 106 24.63 4.97 -25.26
N SER A 107 24.11 6.00 -24.62
CA SER A 107 24.45 7.39 -24.91
C SER A 107 25.50 7.86 -23.91
N PHE A 108 26.67 8.26 -24.43
CA PHE A 108 27.77 8.84 -23.68
C PHE A 108 28.61 9.69 -24.61
N ASP A 109 28.92 10.92 -24.22
CA ASP A 109 29.76 11.85 -24.97
C ASP A 109 30.60 12.73 -24.03
N ASP A 110 31.33 13.69 -24.61
CA ASP A 110 32.22 14.63 -23.90
C ASP A 110 31.52 15.90 -23.40
N THR A 111 30.17 15.93 -23.49
CA THR A 111 29.38 17.04 -22.96
C THR A 111 29.32 17.01 -21.43
N ARG A 112 28.94 18.14 -20.82
CA ARG A 112 28.76 18.23 -19.37
C ARG A 112 27.63 17.40 -18.86
N ASP A 113 26.70 17.01 -19.73
CA ASP A 113 25.54 16.18 -19.39
C ASP A 113 25.92 14.72 -19.14
N HIS A 114 27.05 14.27 -19.79
CA HIS A 114 27.51 12.89 -19.66
C HIS A 114 28.88 12.76 -18.96
N TYR A 115 29.74 13.83 -18.95
CA TYR A 115 31.01 13.76 -18.24
C TYR A 115 31.36 15.06 -17.52
N THR A 116 31.46 15.02 -16.21
CA THR A 116 31.86 16.16 -15.37
C THR A 116 32.50 15.70 -14.06
N ASN A 117 33.51 16.45 -13.58
CA ASN A 117 34.15 16.20 -12.27
C ASN A 117 34.67 14.74 -12.08
N ALA A 118 35.25 14.13 -13.11
CA ALA A 118 35.69 12.74 -13.12
C ALA A 118 34.52 11.76 -12.81
N SER A 119 33.32 12.12 -13.21
CA SER A 119 32.13 11.28 -13.15
C SER A 119 31.55 11.14 -14.55
N ALA A 120 31.16 9.95 -14.93
CA ALA A 120 30.53 9.63 -16.21
C ALA A 120 29.07 9.21 -15.98
N LEU A 121 28.17 9.70 -16.84
CA LEU A 121 26.75 9.32 -16.85
C LEU A 121 26.43 8.65 -18.19
N TYR A 122 25.92 7.44 -18.13
CA TYR A 122 25.48 6.66 -19.28
C TYR A 122 23.96 6.58 -19.29
N ASP A 123 23.34 6.99 -20.40
CA ASP A 123 21.93 6.74 -20.66
C ASP A 123 21.82 5.43 -21.46
N ILE A 124 21.29 4.39 -20.85
CA ILE A 124 21.21 3.04 -21.39
C ILE A 124 19.78 2.77 -21.81
N THR A 125 19.56 2.30 -23.04
CA THR A 125 18.29 1.80 -23.54
C THR A 125 18.38 0.30 -23.76
N PHE A 126 17.40 -0.46 -23.31
CA PHE A 126 17.36 -1.93 -23.42
C PHE A 126 16.54 -2.37 -24.63
N ASP A 127 16.77 -3.59 -25.12
CA ASP A 127 16.01 -4.20 -26.22
C ASP A 127 14.60 -4.63 -25.82
N TYR A 128 14.25 -4.48 -24.55
CA TYR A 128 13.01 -4.97 -23.95
C TYR A 128 12.13 -3.81 -23.47
N SER A 129 10.81 -4.05 -23.41
CA SER A 129 9.88 -3.10 -22.83
C SER A 129 10.19 -2.84 -21.35
N GLU A 130 9.84 -1.65 -20.85
CA GLU A 130 10.00 -1.25 -19.45
C GLU A 130 9.38 -2.26 -18.45
N ASP A 131 8.30 -2.94 -18.83
CA ASP A 131 7.61 -3.92 -18.00
C ASP A 131 8.22 -5.35 -18.07
N ASP A 132 9.27 -5.55 -18.85
CA ASP A 132 9.88 -6.88 -19.05
C ASP A 132 10.96 -7.14 -18.00
N ASP A 133 10.81 -8.24 -17.23
CA ASP A 133 11.77 -8.66 -16.20
C ASP A 133 13.20 -8.88 -16.76
N ARG A 134 13.36 -9.03 -18.07
CA ARG A 134 14.68 -9.16 -18.73
C ARG A 134 15.51 -7.89 -18.59
N CYS A 135 14.89 -6.71 -18.52
CA CYS A 135 15.62 -5.46 -18.26
C CYS A 135 16.39 -5.52 -16.94
N GLU A 136 15.78 -6.07 -15.88
CA GLU A 136 16.45 -6.24 -14.58
C GLU A 136 17.61 -7.26 -14.67
N THR A 137 17.44 -8.32 -15.48
CA THR A 137 18.50 -9.32 -15.68
C THR A 137 19.71 -8.70 -16.38
N VAL A 138 19.50 -7.97 -17.49
CA VAL A 138 20.57 -7.30 -18.23
C VAL A 138 21.25 -6.23 -17.38
N MET A 139 20.50 -5.48 -16.56
CA MET A 139 21.09 -4.51 -15.64
C MET A 139 22.00 -5.17 -14.59
N ASN A 140 21.60 -6.33 -14.06
CA ASN A 140 22.45 -7.11 -13.15
C ASN A 140 23.73 -7.62 -13.85
N ASP A 141 23.66 -7.97 -15.12
CA ASP A 141 24.83 -8.35 -15.93
C ASP A 141 25.78 -7.17 -16.12
N ILE A 142 25.23 -5.96 -16.38
CA ILE A 142 26.01 -4.71 -16.46
C ILE A 142 26.69 -4.43 -15.10
N GLU A 143 25.95 -4.47 -13.99
CA GLU A 143 26.51 -4.25 -12.65
C GLU A 143 27.62 -5.26 -12.32
N SER A 144 27.44 -6.52 -12.74
CA SER A 144 28.45 -7.57 -12.54
C SER A 144 29.69 -7.37 -13.41
N ALA A 145 29.52 -6.87 -14.65
CA ALA A 145 30.63 -6.57 -15.54
C ALA A 145 31.47 -5.37 -15.07
N LEU A 146 30.84 -4.47 -14.31
CA LEU A 146 31.45 -3.27 -13.75
C LEU A 146 31.78 -3.41 -12.26
N ASP A 147 31.83 -4.62 -11.74
CA ASP A 147 32.23 -4.87 -10.36
C ASP A 147 33.62 -4.29 -10.07
N GLY A 148 33.72 -3.42 -9.09
CA GLY A 148 34.92 -2.68 -8.73
C GLY A 148 34.88 -1.18 -9.03
N TYR A 149 33.89 -0.70 -9.77
CA TYR A 149 33.61 0.73 -9.90
C TYR A 149 32.67 1.23 -8.82
N ASP A 150 32.82 2.49 -8.45
CA ASP A 150 31.84 3.18 -7.58
C ASP A 150 30.69 3.68 -8.47
N MET A 151 29.55 2.96 -8.42
CA MET A 151 28.45 3.16 -9.35
C MET A 151 27.13 3.50 -8.66
N TYR A 152 26.31 4.27 -9.36
CA TYR A 152 24.96 4.64 -8.98
C TYR A 152 24.02 4.38 -10.15
N VAL A 153 22.96 3.59 -9.91
CA VAL A 153 22.00 3.17 -10.95
C VAL A 153 20.63 3.73 -10.64
N SER A 154 20.04 4.43 -11.61
CA SER A 154 18.65 4.86 -11.64
C SER A 154 17.98 4.26 -12.87
N ALA A 155 17.00 3.37 -12.66
CA ALA A 155 16.28 2.68 -13.73
C ALA A 155 14.79 3.03 -13.73
N THR A 156 14.17 3.07 -14.92
CA THR A 156 12.70 3.23 -15.05
C THR A 156 11.95 1.94 -14.82
N PHE A 157 12.62 0.80 -14.95
CA PHE A 157 12.09 -0.54 -14.78
C PHE A 157 12.47 -1.14 -13.41
N GLY A 158 11.85 -2.27 -13.13
CA GLY A 158 12.01 -2.95 -11.84
C GLY A 158 11.13 -2.29 -10.77
N ASP A 159 10.42 -3.11 -10.03
CA ASP A 159 9.47 -2.73 -9.00
C ASP A 159 10.13 -2.16 -7.74
N THR A 160 11.03 -1.18 -7.88
CA THR A 160 11.81 -0.65 -6.75
C THR A 160 10.93 -0.06 -5.66
N ALA A 161 9.87 0.66 -6.03
CA ALA A 161 8.92 1.21 -5.06
C ALA A 161 8.09 0.12 -4.39
N SER A 162 7.59 -0.84 -5.14
CA SER A 162 6.79 -1.96 -4.65
C SER A 162 7.64 -2.94 -3.84
N LYS A 163 8.85 -3.28 -4.29
CA LYS A 163 9.81 -4.11 -3.56
C LYS A 163 10.24 -3.46 -2.23
N THR A 164 10.56 -2.16 -2.25
CA THR A 164 10.90 -1.40 -1.03
C THR A 164 9.72 -1.37 -0.08
N LEU A 165 8.52 -1.07 -0.55
CA LEU A 165 7.32 -1.07 0.28
C LEU A 165 7.04 -2.45 0.87
N ALA A 166 7.20 -3.53 0.10
CA ALA A 166 7.00 -4.89 0.59
C ALA A 166 7.99 -5.27 1.72
N GLN A 167 9.24 -4.85 1.62
CA GLN A 167 10.24 -5.05 2.67
C GLN A 167 9.92 -4.24 3.93
N GLU A 168 9.55 -2.98 3.78
CA GLU A 168 9.17 -2.12 4.91
C GLU A 168 7.90 -2.61 5.60
N ILE A 169 6.90 -3.05 4.84
CA ILE A 169 5.66 -3.64 5.39
C ILE A 169 5.97 -4.87 6.24
N GLY A 170 6.93 -5.69 5.87
CA GLY A 170 7.36 -6.82 6.69
C GLY A 170 7.79 -6.38 8.10
N VAL A 171 8.59 -5.32 8.20
CA VAL A 171 9.02 -4.73 9.48
C VAL A 171 7.84 -4.09 10.22
N ILE A 172 6.99 -3.34 9.51
CA ILE A 172 5.80 -2.69 10.08
C ILE A 172 4.85 -3.73 10.67
N VAL A 173 4.58 -4.84 9.98
CA VAL A 173 3.72 -5.92 10.50
C VAL A 173 4.26 -6.51 11.80
N ILE A 174 5.57 -6.70 11.90
CA ILE A 174 6.20 -7.19 13.14
C ILE A 174 6.01 -6.16 14.27
N ILE A 175 6.24 -4.88 14.01
CA ILE A 175 6.06 -3.81 15.02
C ILE A 175 4.59 -3.75 15.44
N VAL A 176 3.66 -3.76 14.50
CA VAL A 176 2.21 -3.78 14.79
C VAL A 176 1.82 -5.00 15.59
N ALA A 177 2.34 -6.18 15.26
CA ALA A 177 2.08 -7.40 16.04
C ALA A 177 2.56 -7.26 17.49
N ILE A 178 3.77 -6.72 17.70
CA ILE A 178 4.31 -6.46 19.05
C ILE A 178 3.42 -5.47 19.81
N VAL A 179 3.01 -4.37 19.16
CA VAL A 179 2.12 -3.36 19.77
C VAL A 179 0.78 -3.99 20.13
N VAL A 180 0.16 -4.73 19.21
CA VAL A 180 -1.13 -5.41 19.44
C VAL A 180 -1.02 -6.39 20.62
N VAL A 181 0.00 -7.25 20.63
CA VAL A 181 0.22 -8.19 21.75
C VAL A 181 0.40 -7.44 23.06
N SER A 182 1.20 -6.37 23.08
CA SER A 182 1.43 -5.55 24.26
C SER A 182 0.14 -4.92 24.78
N VAL A 183 -0.64 -4.33 23.89
CA VAL A 183 -1.96 -3.76 24.24
C VAL A 183 -2.90 -4.84 24.77
N LEU A 184 -2.98 -5.99 24.11
CA LEU A 184 -3.81 -7.11 24.56
C LEU A 184 -3.39 -7.62 25.96
N VAL A 185 -2.10 -7.77 26.21
CA VAL A 185 -1.60 -8.19 27.54
C VAL A 185 -1.91 -7.15 28.60
N LEU A 186 -1.78 -5.85 28.28
CA LEU A 186 -2.06 -4.77 29.25
C LEU A 186 -3.56 -4.61 29.53
N THR A 187 -4.41 -4.80 28.52
CA THR A 187 -5.87 -4.60 28.64
C THR A 187 -6.64 -5.86 29.06
N SER A 188 -6.09 -7.05 28.81
CA SER A 188 -6.71 -8.30 29.23
C SER A 188 -6.60 -8.50 30.74
N GLN A 189 -7.47 -9.32 31.29
CA GLN A 189 -7.44 -9.73 32.72
C GLN A 189 -6.94 -11.17 32.87
N THR A 190 -6.69 -11.86 31.76
CA THR A 190 -6.22 -13.24 31.75
C THR A 190 -5.24 -13.46 30.60
N TYR A 191 -4.14 -14.16 30.86
CA TYR A 191 -3.14 -14.43 29.82
C TYR A 191 -3.69 -15.33 28.69
N ALA A 192 -4.63 -16.22 28.99
CA ALA A 192 -5.19 -17.13 27.99
C ALA A 192 -6.17 -16.46 27.00
N GLU A 193 -6.63 -15.23 27.27
CA GLU A 193 -7.39 -14.42 26.29
C GLU A 193 -6.55 -14.01 25.10
N VAL A 194 -5.28 -13.67 25.33
CA VAL A 194 -4.39 -13.16 24.26
C VAL A 194 -4.26 -14.17 23.10
N PRO A 195 -3.96 -15.46 23.32
CA PRO A 195 -3.98 -16.46 22.25
C PRO A 195 -5.32 -16.59 21.51
N VAL A 196 -6.45 -16.49 22.23
CA VAL A 196 -7.78 -16.55 21.59
C VAL A 196 -7.96 -15.39 20.63
N LEU A 197 -7.62 -14.18 21.05
CA LEU A 197 -7.71 -12.98 20.22
C LEU A 197 -6.76 -13.06 19.03
N LEU A 198 -5.48 -13.45 19.25
CA LEU A 198 -4.49 -13.59 18.17
C LEU A 198 -4.90 -14.64 17.13
N LEU A 199 -5.38 -15.82 17.56
CA LEU A 199 -5.86 -16.86 16.64
C LEU A 199 -7.04 -16.35 15.79
N THR A 200 -7.94 -15.56 16.40
CA THR A 200 -9.06 -14.95 15.67
C THR A 200 -8.57 -13.96 14.61
N PHE A 201 -7.58 -13.11 14.95
CA PHE A 201 -7.02 -12.12 14.02
C PHE A 201 -6.24 -12.75 12.89
N ILE A 202 -5.39 -13.74 13.20
CA ILE A 202 -4.62 -14.48 12.19
C ILE A 202 -5.57 -15.18 11.22
N ALA A 203 -6.62 -15.83 11.72
CA ALA A 203 -7.61 -16.49 10.88
C ALA A 203 -8.34 -15.48 9.97
N ALA A 204 -8.75 -14.33 10.49
CA ALA A 204 -9.38 -13.27 9.71
C ALA A 204 -8.44 -12.74 8.61
N ALA A 205 -7.17 -12.48 8.94
CA ALA A 205 -6.18 -11.98 8.00
C ALA A 205 -5.88 -12.98 6.88
N VAL A 206 -5.68 -14.26 7.21
CA VAL A 206 -5.41 -15.31 6.23
C VAL A 206 -6.59 -15.52 5.29
N LEU A 207 -7.83 -15.55 5.81
CA LEU A 207 -9.04 -15.65 5.00
C LEU A 207 -9.21 -14.45 4.06
N ASN A 208 -8.91 -13.24 4.56
CA ASN A 208 -8.96 -12.03 3.75
C ASN A 208 -7.92 -12.05 2.63
N MET A 209 -6.67 -12.37 2.93
CA MET A 209 -5.62 -12.45 1.92
C MET A 209 -5.92 -13.53 0.86
N GLY A 210 -6.36 -14.71 1.31
CA GLY A 210 -6.69 -15.81 0.41
C GLY A 210 -7.89 -15.55 -0.50
N SER A 211 -8.74 -14.57 -0.17
CA SER A 211 -9.88 -14.18 -1.00
C SER A 211 -9.60 -13.00 -1.95
N ASN A 212 -8.38 -12.46 -1.97
CA ASN A 212 -8.04 -11.32 -2.84
C ASN A 212 -8.19 -11.67 -4.34
N PHE A 213 -7.96 -12.93 -4.73
CA PHE A 213 -8.12 -13.36 -6.13
C PHE A 213 -9.54 -13.11 -6.69
N LEU A 214 -10.57 -13.00 -5.81
CA LEU A 214 -11.94 -12.66 -6.23
C LEU A 214 -12.06 -11.23 -6.78
N LEU A 215 -11.09 -10.37 -6.48
CA LEU A 215 -11.02 -8.99 -6.97
C LEU A 215 -10.26 -8.90 -8.31
N GLY A 216 -9.60 -9.98 -8.74
CA GLY A 216 -8.76 -10.03 -9.93
C GLY A 216 -7.41 -9.39 -9.68
N THR A 217 -7.27 -8.12 -10.04
CA THR A 217 -6.05 -7.32 -9.81
C THR A 217 -6.28 -6.34 -8.68
N ILE A 218 -5.31 -6.21 -7.79
CA ILE A 218 -5.29 -5.22 -6.69
C ILE A 218 -3.99 -4.43 -6.72
N SER A 219 -4.00 -3.21 -6.19
CA SER A 219 -2.77 -2.42 -6.10
C SER A 219 -1.81 -2.98 -5.05
N PHE A 220 -0.51 -2.78 -5.27
CA PHE A 220 0.52 -3.11 -4.28
C PHE A 220 0.28 -2.36 -2.95
N VAL A 221 -0.27 -1.14 -3.02
CA VAL A 221 -0.65 -0.36 -1.83
C VAL A 221 -1.76 -1.07 -1.06
N SER A 222 -2.84 -1.46 -1.74
CA SER A 222 -3.95 -2.18 -1.11
C SER A 222 -3.52 -3.53 -0.53
N ASN A 223 -2.69 -4.27 -1.27
CA ASN A 223 -2.15 -5.55 -0.82
C ASN A 223 -1.32 -5.42 0.47
N SER A 224 -0.53 -4.36 0.57
CA SER A 224 0.39 -4.11 1.69
C SER A 224 -0.33 -3.50 2.90
N VAL A 225 -1.12 -2.45 2.69
CA VAL A 225 -1.72 -1.65 3.78
C VAL A 225 -2.92 -2.36 4.42
N THR A 226 -3.68 -3.14 3.64
CA THR A 226 -4.90 -3.80 4.14
C THR A 226 -4.63 -4.71 5.33
N ILE A 227 -3.51 -5.43 5.36
CA ILE A 227 -3.16 -6.34 6.47
C ILE A 227 -2.99 -5.56 7.78
N VAL A 228 -2.25 -4.46 7.73
CA VAL A 228 -1.96 -3.62 8.91
C VAL A 228 -3.26 -3.00 9.44
N LEU A 229 -4.07 -2.41 8.55
CA LEU A 229 -5.34 -1.80 8.92
C LEU A 229 -6.36 -2.83 9.41
N GLN A 230 -6.38 -4.02 8.81
CA GLN A 230 -7.24 -5.10 9.26
C GLN A 230 -6.93 -5.52 10.69
N LEU A 231 -5.64 -5.70 11.02
CA LEU A 231 -5.24 -6.04 12.40
C LEU A 231 -5.71 -4.97 13.39
N ALA A 232 -5.51 -3.68 13.05
CA ALA A 232 -5.93 -2.58 13.91
C ALA A 232 -7.45 -2.55 14.13
N LEU A 233 -8.25 -2.70 13.06
CA LEU A 233 -9.71 -2.67 13.14
C LEU A 233 -10.32 -3.92 13.80
N SER A 234 -9.69 -5.09 13.64
CA SER A 234 -10.19 -6.35 14.19
C SER A 234 -10.10 -6.41 15.71
N VAL A 235 -9.10 -5.75 16.29
CA VAL A 235 -8.85 -5.74 17.74
C VAL A 235 -10.07 -5.21 18.50
N ASP A 236 -10.66 -4.11 18.04
CA ASP A 236 -11.79 -3.47 18.72
C ASP A 236 -13.01 -4.37 18.78
N TYR A 237 -13.34 -5.07 17.69
CA TYR A 237 -14.49 -5.97 17.64
C TYR A 237 -14.33 -7.17 18.58
N ALA A 238 -13.16 -7.74 18.60
CA ALA A 238 -12.87 -8.89 19.45
C ALA A 238 -12.82 -8.53 20.94
N ILE A 239 -12.28 -7.35 21.30
CA ILE A 239 -12.26 -6.87 22.68
C ILE A 239 -13.69 -6.64 23.21
N ILE A 240 -14.61 -6.11 22.40
CA ILE A 240 -16.01 -5.92 22.80
C ILE A 240 -16.64 -7.26 23.19
N LEU A 241 -16.50 -8.29 22.34
CA LEU A 241 -17.04 -9.61 22.62
C LEU A 241 -16.37 -10.25 23.86
N CYS A 242 -15.05 -10.11 23.99
CA CYS A 242 -14.31 -10.66 25.13
C CYS A 242 -14.73 -10.01 26.46
N ASN A 243 -14.91 -8.69 26.48
CA ASN A 243 -15.36 -7.98 27.68
C ASN A 243 -16.78 -8.37 28.05
N ARG A 244 -17.68 -8.52 27.07
CA ARG A 244 -19.04 -9.05 27.33
C ARG A 244 -19.00 -10.47 27.88
N TYR A 245 -18.16 -11.34 27.33
CA TYR A 245 -17.96 -12.68 27.85
C TYR A 245 -17.53 -12.66 29.32
N LYS A 246 -16.56 -11.83 29.70
CA LYS A 246 -16.14 -11.71 31.11
C LYS A 246 -17.24 -11.28 32.06
N GLU A 247 -17.99 -10.25 31.66
CA GLU A 247 -19.13 -9.75 32.46
C GLU A 247 -20.20 -10.83 32.70
N GLU A 248 -20.53 -11.62 31.68
CA GLU A 248 -21.52 -12.67 31.78
C GLU A 248 -20.98 -13.91 32.49
N HIS A 249 -19.71 -14.23 32.31
CA HIS A 249 -19.07 -15.40 32.91
C HIS A 249 -18.89 -15.30 34.44
N GLU A 250 -18.93 -14.10 35.00
CA GLU A 250 -18.98 -13.92 36.45
C GLU A 250 -20.27 -14.53 37.08
N LYS A 251 -21.33 -14.72 36.29
CA LYS A 251 -22.65 -15.13 36.74
C LYS A 251 -23.15 -16.44 36.14
N LEU A 252 -22.62 -16.80 34.97
CA LEU A 252 -23.10 -17.91 34.15
C LEU A 252 -21.97 -18.89 33.83
N PRO A 253 -22.29 -20.18 33.63
CA PRO A 253 -21.31 -21.15 33.14
C PRO A 253 -20.83 -20.79 31.74
N ILE A 254 -19.63 -21.25 31.37
CA ILE A 254 -18.91 -20.87 30.15
C ILE A 254 -19.84 -20.86 28.91
N ARG A 255 -20.60 -21.95 28.66
CA ARG A 255 -21.45 -22.05 27.45
C ARG A 255 -22.52 -20.96 27.42
N GLU A 256 -23.24 -20.75 28.51
CA GLU A 256 -24.31 -19.76 28.61
C GLU A 256 -23.73 -18.34 28.54
N ALA A 257 -22.62 -18.11 29.22
CA ALA A 257 -21.89 -16.82 29.17
C ALA A 257 -21.49 -16.44 27.74
N VAL A 258 -20.96 -17.37 26.94
CA VAL A 258 -20.62 -17.12 25.53
C VAL A 258 -21.87 -16.82 24.70
N ILE A 259 -22.98 -17.55 24.89
CA ILE A 259 -24.22 -17.31 24.14
C ILE A 259 -24.78 -15.92 24.45
N VAL A 260 -24.90 -15.57 25.75
CA VAL A 260 -25.43 -14.27 26.16
C VAL A 260 -24.50 -13.14 25.73
N ALA A 261 -23.19 -13.31 25.90
CA ALA A 261 -22.19 -12.33 25.45
C ALA A 261 -22.28 -12.06 23.95
N LEU A 262 -22.33 -13.11 23.13
CA LEU A 262 -22.45 -12.99 21.68
C LEU A 262 -23.76 -12.30 21.29
N SER A 263 -24.90 -12.69 21.90
CA SER A 263 -26.19 -12.09 21.59
C SER A 263 -26.27 -10.59 21.89
N LYS A 264 -25.49 -10.10 22.88
CA LYS A 264 -25.40 -8.69 23.25
C LYS A 264 -24.36 -7.95 22.45
N ALA A 265 -23.21 -8.58 22.15
CA ALA A 265 -22.10 -7.95 21.46
C ALA A 265 -22.37 -7.76 19.97
N VAL A 266 -23.09 -8.68 19.29
CA VAL A 266 -23.36 -8.58 17.84
C VAL A 266 -23.97 -7.24 17.44
N PRO A 267 -25.06 -6.73 18.08
CA PRO A 267 -25.62 -5.43 17.71
C PRO A 267 -24.63 -4.26 17.93
N GLU A 268 -23.83 -4.31 19.00
CA GLU A 268 -22.85 -3.27 19.33
C GLU A 268 -21.73 -3.24 18.29
N ILE A 269 -21.19 -4.41 17.96
CA ILE A 269 -20.10 -4.56 16.95
C ILE A 269 -20.62 -4.18 15.56
N CYS A 270 -21.83 -4.64 15.18
CA CYS A 270 -22.42 -4.28 13.89
C CYS A 270 -22.65 -2.76 13.77
N GLY A 271 -23.09 -2.09 14.83
CA GLY A 271 -23.24 -0.63 14.82
C GLY A 271 -21.93 0.10 14.59
N SER A 272 -20.86 -0.31 15.26
CA SER A 272 -19.51 0.26 15.07
C SER A 272 -18.96 -0.05 13.69
N SER A 273 -19.02 -1.31 13.25
CA SER A 273 -18.47 -1.72 11.95
C SER A 273 -19.20 -1.07 10.77
N LEU A 274 -20.52 -0.87 10.88
CA LEU A 274 -21.31 -0.20 9.84
C LEU A 274 -20.87 1.27 9.65
N THR A 275 -20.52 1.95 10.73
CA THR A 275 -19.98 3.32 10.66
C THR A 275 -18.64 3.34 9.92
N THR A 276 -17.75 2.38 10.22
CA THR A 276 -16.46 2.25 9.54
C THR A 276 -16.64 1.89 8.05
N ILE A 277 -17.50 0.92 7.76
CA ILE A 277 -17.84 0.55 6.37
C ILE A 277 -18.44 1.76 5.62
N GLY A 278 -19.32 2.53 6.27
CA GLY A 278 -19.88 3.74 5.67
C GLY A 278 -18.82 4.77 5.27
N GLY A 279 -17.78 4.95 6.09
CA GLY A 279 -16.62 5.79 5.74
C GLY A 279 -15.82 5.22 4.57
N LEU A 280 -15.59 3.91 4.54
CA LEU A 280 -14.86 3.24 3.45
C LEU A 280 -15.66 3.22 2.13
N VAL A 281 -16.98 3.15 2.20
CA VAL A 281 -17.85 3.27 1.02
C VAL A 281 -17.65 4.62 0.33
N ALA A 282 -17.35 5.70 1.06
CA ALA A 282 -17.03 6.99 0.44
C ALA A 282 -15.81 6.93 -0.48
N MET A 283 -14.83 6.05 -0.18
CA MET A 283 -13.65 5.84 -1.02
C MET A 283 -13.99 5.21 -2.39
N LEU A 284 -15.10 4.47 -2.47
CA LEU A 284 -15.54 3.85 -3.73
C LEU A 284 -15.98 4.88 -4.77
N PHE A 285 -16.24 6.12 -4.37
CA PHE A 285 -16.65 7.23 -5.24
C PHE A 285 -15.48 8.16 -5.60
N MET A 286 -14.23 7.79 -5.22
CA MET A 286 -13.06 8.56 -5.63
C MET A 286 -12.80 8.38 -7.13
N GLU A 287 -12.47 9.48 -7.81
CA GLU A 287 -12.06 9.46 -9.22
C GLU A 287 -10.75 8.71 -9.41
N PHE A 288 -9.80 8.88 -8.51
CA PHE A 288 -8.57 8.12 -8.48
C PHE A 288 -8.87 6.67 -8.03
N ARG A 289 -8.76 5.73 -8.96
CA ARG A 289 -9.22 4.35 -8.79
C ARG A 289 -8.51 3.57 -7.68
N LEU A 290 -7.35 4.04 -7.23
CA LEU A 290 -6.67 3.50 -6.06
C LEU A 290 -7.55 3.59 -4.79
N GLY A 291 -8.34 4.67 -4.66
CA GLY A 291 -9.31 4.81 -3.56
C GLY A 291 -10.39 3.74 -3.59
N PHE A 292 -10.92 3.42 -4.77
CA PHE A 292 -11.87 2.33 -4.97
C PHE A 292 -11.24 0.98 -4.57
N ASP A 293 -10.04 0.68 -5.08
CA ASP A 293 -9.34 -0.57 -4.83
C ASP A 293 -9.06 -0.77 -3.32
N LEU A 294 -8.49 0.24 -2.66
CA LEU A 294 -8.25 0.22 -1.23
C LEU A 294 -9.56 0.11 -0.43
N GLY A 295 -10.59 0.86 -0.83
CA GLY A 295 -11.90 0.84 -0.19
C GLY A 295 -12.54 -0.55 -0.18
N ILE A 296 -12.57 -1.23 -1.35
CA ILE A 296 -13.15 -2.58 -1.45
C ILE A 296 -12.34 -3.62 -0.67
N CYS A 297 -11.00 -3.55 -0.72
CA CYS A 297 -10.11 -4.42 0.04
C CYS A 297 -10.33 -4.28 1.56
N LEU A 298 -10.49 -3.04 2.06
CA LEU A 298 -10.73 -2.77 3.47
C LEU A 298 -12.15 -3.18 3.91
N ILE A 299 -13.18 -2.90 3.12
CA ILE A 299 -14.54 -3.37 3.41
C ILE A 299 -14.57 -4.89 3.52
N LYS A 300 -13.96 -5.59 2.56
CA LYS A 300 -13.83 -7.05 2.58
C LYS A 300 -13.10 -7.52 3.85
N SER A 301 -12.03 -6.84 4.24
CA SER A 301 -11.26 -7.18 5.45
C SER A 301 -12.09 -7.07 6.73
N ILE A 302 -12.97 -6.07 6.83
CA ILE A 302 -13.91 -5.94 7.96
C ILE A 302 -14.90 -7.10 7.99
N PHE A 303 -15.44 -7.52 6.82
CA PHE A 303 -16.33 -8.67 6.77
C PHE A 303 -15.67 -9.96 7.28
N PHE A 304 -14.41 -10.23 6.88
CA PHE A 304 -13.67 -11.38 7.40
C PHE A 304 -13.35 -11.26 8.89
N SER A 305 -13.09 -10.05 9.37
CA SER A 305 -12.87 -9.78 10.79
C SER A 305 -14.14 -10.04 11.60
N LEU A 306 -15.29 -9.55 11.15
CA LEU A 306 -16.60 -9.82 11.78
C LEU A 306 -16.94 -11.31 11.72
N PHE A 307 -16.69 -11.97 10.59
CA PHE A 307 -16.89 -13.42 10.46
C PHE A 307 -16.06 -14.18 11.50
N ALA A 308 -14.78 -13.87 11.63
CA ALA A 308 -13.93 -14.52 12.63
C ALA A 308 -14.39 -14.25 14.06
N VAL A 309 -14.77 -13.00 14.37
CA VAL A 309 -15.24 -12.63 15.71
C VAL A 309 -16.58 -13.28 16.04
N PHE A 310 -17.54 -13.35 15.11
CA PHE A 310 -18.86 -13.91 15.42
C PHE A 310 -18.91 -15.44 15.36
N PHE A 311 -18.15 -16.06 14.44
CA PHE A 311 -18.25 -17.51 14.23
C PHE A 311 -17.08 -18.28 14.84
N LEU A 312 -15.83 -17.82 14.71
CA LEU A 312 -14.67 -18.55 15.21
C LEU A 312 -14.43 -18.30 16.70
N MET A 313 -14.43 -17.03 17.12
CA MET A 313 -14.05 -16.63 18.48
C MET A 313 -14.92 -17.25 19.58
N PRO A 314 -16.27 -17.38 19.45
CA PRO A 314 -17.08 -18.05 20.48
C PRO A 314 -16.66 -19.49 20.75
N GLY A 315 -16.31 -20.23 19.70
CA GLY A 315 -15.77 -21.59 19.81
C GLY A 315 -14.42 -21.62 20.53
N LEU A 316 -13.53 -20.66 20.22
CA LEU A 316 -12.24 -20.52 20.89
C LEU A 316 -12.40 -20.15 22.36
N LEU A 317 -13.32 -19.23 22.71
CA LEU A 317 -13.63 -18.88 24.10
C LEU A 317 -14.09 -20.10 24.88
N MET A 318 -14.93 -20.97 24.30
CA MET A 318 -15.34 -22.22 24.91
C MET A 318 -14.19 -23.22 25.10
N LEU A 319 -13.30 -23.33 24.09
CA LEU A 319 -12.15 -24.23 24.11
C LEU A 319 -11.14 -23.84 25.19
N PHE A 320 -10.87 -22.53 25.27
CA PHE A 320 -9.90 -21.97 26.23
C PHE A 320 -10.53 -21.53 27.55
N GLY A 321 -11.85 -21.59 27.75
CA GLY A 321 -12.57 -21.06 28.92
C GLY A 321 -11.96 -21.48 30.25
N LYS A 322 -11.69 -22.78 30.45
CA LYS A 322 -11.05 -23.29 31.69
C LYS A 322 -9.63 -22.70 31.87
N LYS A 323 -8.88 -22.45 30.81
CA LYS A 323 -7.55 -21.84 30.87
C LYS A 323 -7.65 -20.34 31.16
N ILE A 324 -8.68 -19.68 30.62
CA ILE A 324 -8.99 -18.28 30.92
C ILE A 324 -9.20 -18.11 32.42
N ASP A 325 -10.02 -18.96 33.05
CA ASP A 325 -10.23 -18.92 34.50
C ASP A 325 -8.97 -19.17 35.31
N ALA A 326 -8.13 -20.10 34.88
CA ALA A 326 -6.89 -20.48 35.57
C ALA A 326 -5.77 -19.45 35.47
N THR A 327 -5.80 -18.57 34.44
CA THR A 327 -4.71 -17.60 34.16
C THR A 327 -5.07 -16.16 34.52
N ARG A 328 -6.01 -15.96 35.42
CA ARG A 328 -6.49 -14.65 35.86
C ARG A 328 -5.40 -13.88 36.58
N HIS A 329 -5.17 -12.63 36.18
CA HIS A 329 -4.19 -11.74 36.81
C HIS A 329 -4.81 -10.38 37.18
N LYS A 330 -4.06 -9.58 37.93
CA LYS A 330 -4.49 -8.23 38.30
C LYS A 330 -4.58 -7.35 37.05
N ASN A 331 -5.62 -6.50 36.99
CA ASN A 331 -5.76 -5.53 35.92
C ASN A 331 -4.56 -4.55 35.97
N PHE A 332 -3.79 -4.48 34.87
CA PHE A 332 -2.67 -3.54 34.75
C PHE A 332 -3.13 -2.11 34.50
N VAL A 333 -4.32 -1.92 33.93
CA VAL A 333 -4.88 -0.60 33.70
C VAL A 333 -5.53 -0.09 34.99
N PRO A 334 -5.02 0.96 35.64
CA PRO A 334 -5.59 1.50 36.85
C PRO A 334 -6.97 2.12 36.58
N LYS A 335 -7.88 1.97 37.56
CA LYS A 335 -9.14 2.71 37.51
C LYS A 335 -8.85 4.19 37.73
N ILE A 336 -9.14 5.04 36.74
CA ILE A 336 -8.92 6.49 36.80
C ILE A 336 -10.27 7.22 36.90
N PRO A 337 -10.87 7.31 38.11
CA PRO A 337 -12.19 7.93 38.30
C PRO A 337 -12.19 9.43 37.98
N PHE A 338 -11.03 10.05 37.99
CA PHE A 338 -10.85 11.46 37.64
C PHE A 338 -11.29 11.76 36.21
N VAL A 339 -10.88 10.90 35.23
CA VAL A 339 -11.24 11.08 33.81
C VAL A 339 -12.74 11.05 33.60
N GLY A 340 -13.45 10.11 34.25
CA GLY A 340 -14.90 10.02 34.15
C GLY A 340 -15.60 11.25 34.78
N ARG A 341 -15.11 11.73 35.92
CA ARG A 341 -15.64 12.96 36.55
C ARG A 341 -15.38 14.19 35.72
N PHE A 342 -14.19 14.33 35.16
CA PHE A 342 -13.82 15.42 34.25
C PHE A 342 -14.70 15.41 32.99
N ALA A 343 -14.82 14.26 32.30
CA ALA A 343 -15.67 14.11 31.12
C ALA A 343 -17.14 14.48 31.41
N TYR A 344 -17.67 14.03 32.58
CA TYR A 344 -19.02 14.39 32.97
C TYR A 344 -19.19 15.89 33.29
N ALA A 345 -18.23 16.50 33.97
CA ALA A 345 -18.24 17.93 34.30
C ALA A 345 -18.16 18.81 33.03
N THR A 346 -17.40 18.37 32.03
CA THR A 346 -17.14 19.15 30.81
C THR A 346 -18.01 18.78 29.61
N LYS A 347 -18.97 17.85 29.78
CA LYS A 347 -19.84 17.31 28.69
C LYS A 347 -20.60 18.36 27.89
N LYS A 348 -20.85 19.56 28.44
CA LYS A 348 -21.53 20.66 27.75
C LYS A 348 -20.55 21.67 27.12
N ILE A 349 -19.31 21.67 27.55
CA ILE A 349 -18.28 22.65 27.14
C ILE A 349 -17.42 22.06 26.02
N ILE A 350 -17.02 20.79 26.14
CA ILE A 350 -16.13 20.15 25.17
C ILE A 350 -16.75 20.04 23.77
N PRO A 351 -18.03 19.62 23.58
CA PRO A 351 -18.57 19.48 22.23
C PRO A 351 -18.57 20.78 21.40
N PRO A 352 -19.02 21.96 21.92
CA PRO A 352 -18.95 23.18 21.14
C PRO A 352 -17.53 23.66 20.86
N ILE A 353 -16.59 23.46 21.81
CA ILE A 353 -15.16 23.76 21.56
C ILE A 353 -14.63 22.86 20.45
N PHE A 354 -14.92 21.57 20.49
CA PHE A 354 -14.49 20.62 19.47
C PHE A 354 -15.05 20.98 18.09
N LEU A 355 -16.32 21.38 18.02
CA LEU A 355 -16.94 21.85 16.80
C LEU A 355 -16.22 23.11 16.25
N ALA A 356 -15.88 24.06 17.14
CA ALA A 356 -15.12 25.23 16.73
C ALA A 356 -13.72 24.87 16.19
N VAL A 357 -13.04 23.92 16.83
CA VAL A 357 -11.73 23.40 16.35
C VAL A 357 -11.88 22.75 14.99
N ILE A 358 -12.94 21.95 14.76
CA ILE A 358 -13.20 21.34 13.44
C ILE A 358 -13.39 22.41 12.36
N ILE A 359 -14.18 23.45 12.63
CA ILE A 359 -14.42 24.55 11.67
C ILE A 359 -13.11 25.25 11.34
N VAL A 360 -12.30 25.57 12.34
CA VAL A 360 -10.99 26.21 12.15
C VAL A 360 -10.07 25.27 11.34
N ALA A 361 -10.01 23.98 11.68
CA ALA A 361 -9.22 23.01 10.94
C ALA A 361 -9.63 22.91 9.46
N MET A 362 -10.95 22.93 9.16
CA MET A 362 -11.45 22.96 7.79
C MET A 362 -10.98 24.18 7.01
N LEU A 363 -10.95 25.37 7.65
CA LEU A 363 -10.48 26.60 6.99
C LEU A 363 -8.98 26.53 6.64
N PHE A 364 -8.19 25.85 7.46
CA PHE A 364 -6.75 25.68 7.22
C PHE A 364 -6.39 24.47 6.36
N ALA A 365 -7.28 23.49 6.20
CA ALA A 365 -7.03 22.26 5.43
C ALA A 365 -6.67 22.57 3.96
N ASN A 366 -7.30 23.58 3.36
CA ASN A 366 -7.04 23.97 1.97
C ASN A 366 -5.69 24.66 1.75
N ASN A 367 -5.00 25.07 2.83
CA ASN A 367 -3.69 25.73 2.76
C ASN A 367 -2.53 24.73 2.88
N CYS A 368 -2.83 23.42 2.92
CA CYS A 368 -1.79 22.40 2.94
C CYS A 368 -1.19 22.24 1.54
N PRO A 369 0.12 22.43 1.35
CA PRO A 369 0.76 22.14 0.07
C PRO A 369 0.70 20.64 -0.21
N TYR A 370 0.15 20.28 -1.36
CA TYR A 370 0.19 18.91 -1.82
C TYR A 370 1.52 18.64 -2.51
N VAL A 371 2.16 17.54 -2.15
CA VAL A 371 3.40 17.08 -2.77
C VAL A 371 3.05 15.93 -3.70
N TYR A 372 3.40 16.05 -4.97
CA TYR A 372 3.22 15.01 -5.97
C TYR A 372 4.56 14.33 -6.23
N GLY A 373 4.55 12.99 -6.19
CA GLY A 373 5.70 12.16 -6.50
C GLY A 373 6.51 11.71 -5.26
N PHE A 374 7.12 10.54 -5.42
CA PHE A 374 7.91 9.90 -4.36
C PHE A 374 9.25 10.59 -4.10
N SER A 375 9.81 11.30 -5.08
CA SER A 375 11.07 12.02 -4.97
C SER A 375 11.07 13.13 -3.91
N TYR A 376 9.91 13.69 -3.60
CA TYR A 376 9.75 14.70 -2.55
C TYR A 376 9.53 14.13 -1.16
N LEU A 377 9.26 12.83 -1.03
CA LEU A 377 9.10 12.18 0.26
C LEU A 377 10.47 11.98 0.90
N LYS A 378 10.85 12.87 1.83
CA LYS A 378 12.06 12.70 2.64
C LYS A 378 11.88 11.50 3.55
N THR A 379 12.41 10.36 3.15
CA THR A 379 12.46 9.17 3.98
C THR A 379 13.69 9.19 4.89
N THR A 380 13.57 8.62 6.09
CA THR A 380 14.70 8.52 7.05
C THR A 380 15.79 7.54 6.53
N LYS A 381 15.42 6.59 5.69
CA LYS A 381 16.32 5.71 4.91
C LYS A 381 16.05 5.95 3.44
N GLN A 382 17.06 6.38 2.73
CA GLN A 382 17.01 6.47 1.27
C GLN A 382 17.18 5.06 0.68
N SER A 383 16.40 4.71 -0.33
CA SER A 383 16.65 3.52 -1.14
C SER A 383 17.92 3.71 -1.97
N ALA A 384 18.50 2.62 -2.48
CA ALA A 384 19.67 2.70 -3.36
C ALA A 384 19.37 3.59 -4.58
N GLN A 385 18.20 3.47 -5.17
CA GLN A 385 17.74 4.33 -6.27
C GLN A 385 17.62 5.80 -5.86
N GLN A 386 17.04 6.14 -4.71
CA GLN A 386 16.98 7.53 -4.24
C GLN A 386 18.36 8.12 -4.00
N ILE A 387 19.33 7.32 -3.55
CA ILE A 387 20.72 7.75 -3.40
C ILE A 387 21.32 8.01 -4.79
N ALA A 388 21.07 7.10 -5.75
CA ALA A 388 21.55 7.24 -7.13
C ALA A 388 20.94 8.49 -7.80
N ASP A 389 19.62 8.67 -7.72
CA ASP A 389 18.94 9.85 -8.26
C ASP A 389 19.52 11.15 -7.68
N ASN A 390 19.69 11.22 -6.36
CA ASN A 390 20.26 12.40 -5.71
C ASN A 390 21.73 12.65 -6.13
N MET A 391 22.52 11.59 -6.30
CA MET A 391 23.92 11.72 -6.75
C MET A 391 24.00 12.18 -8.21
N ILE A 392 23.18 11.62 -9.09
CA ILE A 392 23.06 12.01 -10.49
C ILE A 392 22.61 13.47 -10.60
N ASP A 393 21.49 13.82 -9.93
CA ASP A 393 20.94 15.18 -9.92
C ASP A 393 21.92 16.23 -9.36
N THR A 394 22.68 15.86 -8.32
CA THR A 394 23.67 16.79 -7.72
C THR A 394 24.88 17.00 -8.64
N THR A 395 25.25 15.98 -9.42
CA THR A 395 26.47 16.00 -10.25
C THR A 395 26.21 16.55 -11.65
N PHE A 396 25.11 16.14 -12.27
CA PHE A 396 24.79 16.47 -13.68
C PHE A 396 23.62 17.45 -13.80
N GLY A 397 22.90 17.73 -12.71
CA GLY A 397 21.67 18.53 -12.72
C GLY A 397 20.42 17.64 -12.84
N SER A 398 19.30 18.15 -12.35
CA SER A 398 18.01 17.47 -12.50
C SER A 398 17.36 17.89 -13.82
N SER A 399 17.04 16.94 -14.68
CA SER A 399 16.22 17.15 -15.86
C SER A 399 14.96 16.29 -15.82
N ASN A 400 13.81 16.89 -16.13
CA ASN A 400 12.56 16.16 -16.28
C ASN A 400 12.21 16.12 -17.78
N MET A 401 12.13 14.93 -18.33
CA MET A 401 11.67 14.75 -19.71
C MET A 401 10.13 14.76 -19.74
N VAL A 402 9.57 15.62 -20.60
CA VAL A 402 8.14 15.68 -20.88
C VAL A 402 7.92 15.35 -22.35
N ALA A 403 7.22 14.25 -22.62
CA ALA A 403 6.85 13.88 -23.98
C ALA A 403 5.51 14.54 -24.35
N VAL A 404 5.49 15.25 -25.49
CA VAL A 404 4.28 15.83 -26.07
C VAL A 404 3.94 15.05 -27.33
N VAL A 405 2.80 14.34 -27.32
CA VAL A 405 2.34 13.55 -28.47
C VAL A 405 1.54 14.46 -29.41
N VAL A 406 1.93 14.53 -30.68
CA VAL A 406 1.29 15.34 -31.71
C VAL A 406 0.90 14.47 -32.91
N PRO A 407 -0.13 14.84 -33.70
CA PRO A 407 -0.47 14.12 -34.95
C PRO A 407 0.70 14.09 -35.91
N ALA A 408 0.97 12.92 -36.51
CA ALA A 408 2.04 12.73 -37.47
C ALA A 408 1.77 13.52 -38.78
N GLY A 409 2.84 13.99 -39.42
CA GLY A 409 2.82 14.53 -40.79
C GLY A 409 2.74 16.04 -40.92
N ASP A 410 2.45 16.79 -39.86
CA ASP A 410 2.50 18.26 -39.87
C ASP A 410 3.76 18.79 -39.16
N TYR A 411 4.90 18.55 -39.79
CA TYR A 411 6.22 18.95 -39.26
C TYR A 411 6.39 20.47 -39.14
N ALA A 412 5.62 21.26 -39.90
CA ALA A 412 5.66 22.72 -39.82
C ALA A 412 4.99 23.23 -38.54
N SER A 413 3.91 22.60 -38.12
CA SER A 413 3.24 22.89 -36.86
C SER A 413 4.02 22.35 -35.66
N GLU A 414 4.64 21.16 -35.79
CA GLU A 414 5.56 20.59 -34.78
C GLU A 414 6.73 21.55 -34.51
N LYS A 415 7.40 22.04 -35.55
CA LYS A 415 8.50 23.00 -35.42
C LYS A 415 8.08 24.26 -34.66
N LYS A 416 6.91 24.83 -35.01
CA LYS A 416 6.40 26.01 -34.30
C LYS A 416 6.15 25.74 -32.83
N LEU A 417 5.61 24.56 -32.51
CA LEU A 417 5.38 24.15 -31.13
C LEU A 417 6.70 24.01 -30.36
N LEU A 418 7.70 23.36 -30.96
CA LEU A 418 9.02 23.22 -30.36
C LEU A 418 9.72 24.57 -30.15
N ASP A 419 9.62 25.46 -31.14
CA ASP A 419 10.17 26.83 -31.06
C ASP A 419 9.44 27.62 -29.93
N GLU A 420 8.13 27.48 -29.81
CA GLU A 420 7.33 28.13 -28.74
C GLU A 420 7.68 27.56 -27.37
N LEU A 421 7.77 26.23 -27.22
CA LEU A 421 8.19 25.58 -25.97
C LEU A 421 9.58 26.02 -25.56
N GLY A 422 10.52 26.14 -26.48
CA GLY A 422 11.89 26.62 -26.21
C GLY A 422 11.97 28.10 -25.79
N THR A 423 10.87 28.86 -25.79
CA THR A 423 10.85 30.25 -25.29
C THR A 423 10.61 30.36 -23.78
N TYR A 424 10.20 29.28 -23.14
CA TYR A 424 9.98 29.25 -21.70
C TYR A 424 11.29 29.06 -20.95
N ASP A 425 11.51 29.87 -19.93
CA ASP A 425 12.75 29.83 -19.11
C ASP A 425 12.96 28.50 -18.37
N GLU A 426 11.88 27.74 -18.16
CA GLU A 426 11.89 26.44 -17.50
C GLU A 426 12.19 25.26 -18.45
N VAL A 427 12.25 25.51 -19.76
CA VAL A 427 12.55 24.51 -20.79
C VAL A 427 14.00 24.64 -21.22
N ASP A 428 14.80 23.66 -20.85
CA ASP A 428 16.24 23.62 -21.16
C ASP A 428 16.48 23.29 -22.65
N SER A 429 15.76 22.28 -23.17
CA SER A 429 15.88 21.88 -24.57
C SER A 429 14.57 21.29 -25.10
N THR A 430 14.39 21.37 -26.42
CA THR A 430 13.29 20.74 -27.13
C THR A 430 13.84 19.81 -28.20
N LEU A 431 13.27 18.59 -28.31
CA LEU A 431 13.69 17.58 -29.27
C LEU A 431 12.48 17.03 -30.00
N GLY A 432 12.52 17.01 -31.34
CA GLY A 432 11.50 16.43 -32.20
C GLY A 432 12.00 16.24 -33.62
N LEU A 433 11.24 15.51 -34.45
CA LEU A 433 11.66 15.21 -35.83
C LEU A 433 11.96 16.47 -36.66
N SER A 434 11.29 17.58 -36.35
CA SER A 434 11.39 18.83 -37.11
C SER A 434 12.57 19.72 -36.71
N ASN A 435 13.27 19.43 -35.61
CA ASN A 435 14.44 20.23 -35.16
C ASN A 435 15.74 19.43 -34.99
N VAL A 436 15.73 18.13 -35.31
CA VAL A 436 16.95 17.29 -35.28
C VAL A 436 17.62 17.25 -36.66
N GLU A 437 18.90 17.60 -36.72
CA GLU A 437 19.71 17.47 -37.93
C GLU A 437 20.12 16.00 -38.10
N ALA A 438 19.90 15.47 -39.32
CA ALA A 438 20.43 14.20 -39.76
C ALA A 438 21.85 14.40 -40.31
N MET A 439 22.54 13.32 -40.69
CA MET A 439 23.86 13.39 -41.33
C MET A 439 23.88 14.29 -42.59
N GLY A 440 24.81 15.19 -42.66
CA GLY A 440 25.05 16.01 -43.84
C GLY A 440 24.24 17.30 -43.97
N GLY A 441 23.67 17.78 -42.83
CA GLY A 441 22.92 19.04 -42.79
C GLY A 441 21.45 18.93 -43.26
N TYR A 442 20.95 17.71 -43.43
CA TYR A 442 19.51 17.45 -43.69
C TYR A 442 18.78 17.30 -42.37
N MET A 443 17.56 17.78 -42.32
CA MET A 443 16.67 17.51 -41.18
C MET A 443 16.14 16.07 -41.22
N LEU A 444 15.89 15.46 -40.06
CA LEU A 444 15.29 14.12 -39.98
C LEU A 444 13.95 14.03 -40.74
N THR A 445 13.22 15.14 -40.81
CA THR A 445 11.96 15.25 -41.58
C THR A 445 12.18 15.04 -43.09
N ASP A 446 13.35 15.38 -43.65
CA ASP A 446 13.66 15.18 -45.09
C ASP A 446 13.81 13.69 -45.42
N ALA A 447 14.14 12.86 -44.42
CA ALA A 447 14.26 11.40 -44.58
C ALA A 447 12.91 10.66 -44.45
N VAL A 448 11.90 11.27 -43.81
CA VAL A 448 10.59 10.65 -43.55
C VAL A 448 9.52 11.12 -44.55
N THR A 449 9.69 12.26 -45.19
CA THR A 449 8.80 12.71 -46.29
C THR A 449 9.14 12.01 -47.58
N PRO A 450 8.24 11.23 -48.20
CA PRO A 450 8.48 10.56 -49.49
C PRO A 450 8.60 11.55 -50.65
#